data_81d488948d7ff233d23beb886e78b480
#
_entry.id   81d488948d7ff233d23beb886e78b480
#
_cell.length_a   1.000
_cell.length_b   1.000
_cell.length_c   1.000
_cell.angle_alpha   90.00
_cell.angle_beta   90.00
_cell.angle_gamma   90.00
#
_symmetry.space_group_name_H-M   'P 1'
#
loop_
_entity.id
_entity.type
_entity.pdbx_description
1 polymer ?
#
loop_
_entity_poly.entity_id
_entity_poly.type
_entity_poly.pdbx_seq_one_letter_code
_entity_poly.pdbx_strand_id
1 'polypeptide(L)'
;MSPKKTPAPLVGIVLGSDSDLETIQPCMATLKEFAIPHELRVISAHRTPDAAHEYARTAAHRGLRVIIAAAGGAAHLPGVLASLTPLPVIGVPMPTSVLGGLDSLLSIVQMPSGIPVATVAVGKAGPVNAAILAAQILAEGDAALRERIVQYKVRLAERVAIADENVRNPP
;
A
#
# COMPACT_ATOMS: atom_id res chain seq x y z
N MET A 1 9.29 0.58 -34.64
CA MET A 1 9.55 0.20 -33.24
C MET A 1 8.21 -0.17 -32.62
N SER A 2 7.99 -1.46 -32.31
CA SER A 2 6.78 -1.87 -31.59
C SER A 2 6.75 -1.21 -30.20
N PRO A 3 5.60 -0.67 -29.73
CA PRO A 3 5.50 -0.09 -28.40
C PRO A 3 5.89 -1.15 -27.39
N LYS A 4 6.84 -0.84 -26.49
CA LYS A 4 7.18 -1.70 -25.35
C LYS A 4 5.89 -1.91 -24.55
N LYS A 5 5.39 -3.14 -24.56
CA LYS A 5 4.20 -3.53 -23.79
C LYS A 5 4.50 -3.26 -22.32
N THR A 6 3.81 -2.30 -21.71
CA THR A 6 3.92 -2.02 -20.28
C THR A 6 3.60 -3.33 -19.53
N PRO A 7 4.45 -3.78 -18.59
CA PRO A 7 4.17 -5.00 -17.85
C PRO A 7 2.85 -4.88 -17.09
N ALA A 8 2.11 -5.97 -17.03
CA ALA A 8 0.84 -6.00 -16.28
C ALA A 8 1.09 -5.64 -14.80
N PRO A 9 0.21 -4.84 -14.17
CA PRO A 9 0.39 -4.45 -12.78
C PRO A 9 0.26 -5.66 -11.84
N LEU A 10 1.16 -5.75 -10.86
CA LEU A 10 1.13 -6.75 -9.79
C LEU A 10 0.48 -6.22 -8.52
N VAL A 11 0.53 -4.90 -8.31
CA VAL A 11 -0.07 -4.22 -7.16
C VAL A 11 -1.11 -3.23 -7.63
N GLY A 12 -2.31 -3.31 -7.06
CA GLY A 12 -3.36 -2.31 -7.25
C GLY A 12 -3.39 -1.35 -6.07
N ILE A 13 -3.27 -0.05 -6.32
CA ILE A 13 -3.43 0.99 -5.32
C ILE A 13 -4.81 1.61 -5.52
N VAL A 14 -5.65 1.61 -4.48
CA VAL A 14 -7.00 2.15 -4.52
C VAL A 14 -7.18 3.21 -3.45
N LEU A 15 -7.60 4.41 -3.85
CA LEU A 15 -7.88 5.54 -2.97
C LEU A 15 -9.38 5.76 -2.86
N GLY A 16 -9.88 6.06 -1.65
CA GLY A 16 -11.27 6.46 -1.42
C GLY A 16 -11.62 7.86 -1.96
N SER A 17 -10.59 8.71 -2.13
CA SER A 17 -10.70 10.08 -2.63
C SER A 17 -9.41 10.48 -3.35
N ASP A 18 -9.53 11.41 -4.29
CA ASP A 18 -8.40 12.07 -4.96
C ASP A 18 -7.60 12.99 -4.02
N SER A 19 -8.22 13.46 -2.93
CA SER A 19 -7.53 14.20 -1.86
C SER A 19 -6.35 13.44 -1.23
N ASP A 20 -6.34 12.11 -1.36
CA ASP A 20 -5.32 11.23 -0.77
C ASP A 20 -4.10 11.02 -1.69
N LEU A 21 -4.13 11.60 -2.91
CA LEU A 21 -3.09 11.43 -3.92
C LEU A 21 -1.70 11.85 -3.43
N GLU A 22 -1.59 13.00 -2.77
CA GLU A 22 -0.30 13.49 -2.25
C GLU A 22 0.25 12.56 -1.19
N THR A 23 -0.61 12.13 -0.27
CA THR A 23 -0.22 11.23 0.84
C THR A 23 0.25 9.86 0.34
N ILE A 24 -0.32 9.33 -0.74
CA ILE A 24 0.02 7.99 -1.27
C ILE A 24 1.25 7.99 -2.20
N GLN A 25 1.71 9.15 -2.67
CA GLN A 25 2.87 9.22 -3.58
C GLN A 25 4.11 8.45 -3.09
N PRO A 26 4.51 8.49 -1.80
CA PRO A 26 5.62 7.69 -1.30
C PRO A 26 5.45 6.18 -1.50
N CYS A 27 4.22 5.66 -1.47
CA CYS A 27 3.93 4.26 -1.80
C CYS A 27 4.33 3.93 -3.24
N MET A 28 3.88 4.74 -4.20
CA MET A 28 4.21 4.55 -5.61
C MET A 28 5.72 4.66 -5.87
N ALA A 29 6.38 5.64 -5.24
CA ALA A 29 7.83 5.80 -5.32
C ALA A 29 8.59 4.57 -4.82
N THR A 30 8.16 4.01 -3.69
CA THR A 30 8.75 2.80 -3.10
C THR A 30 8.51 1.57 -3.98
N LEU A 31 7.31 1.37 -4.53
CA LEU A 31 7.05 0.28 -5.48
C LEU A 31 7.92 0.40 -6.74
N LYS A 32 8.12 1.63 -7.23
CA LYS A 32 9.01 1.90 -8.37
C LYS A 32 10.48 1.59 -8.03
N GLU A 33 10.95 1.93 -6.84
CA GLU A 33 12.30 1.58 -6.36
C GLU A 33 12.51 0.06 -6.38
N PHE A 34 11.50 -0.71 -5.98
CA PHE A 34 11.52 -2.17 -6.04
C PHE A 34 11.26 -2.74 -7.44
N ALA A 35 11.07 -1.89 -8.47
CA ALA A 35 10.71 -2.28 -9.83
C ALA A 35 9.42 -3.13 -9.90
N ILE A 36 8.43 -2.83 -9.04
CA ILE A 36 7.13 -3.51 -9.00
C ILE A 36 6.12 -2.75 -9.86
N PRO A 37 5.59 -3.36 -10.95
CA PRO A 37 4.53 -2.76 -11.74
C PRO A 37 3.25 -2.60 -10.91
N HIS A 38 2.66 -1.42 -10.97
CA HIS A 38 1.45 -1.10 -10.20
C HIS A 38 0.50 -0.20 -10.98
N GLU A 39 -0.76 -0.21 -10.59
CA GLU A 39 -1.78 0.72 -11.06
C GLU A 39 -2.35 1.55 -9.91
N LEU A 40 -2.87 2.73 -10.21
CA LEU A 40 -3.53 3.61 -9.25
C LEU A 40 -4.96 3.88 -9.71
N ARG A 41 -5.92 3.73 -8.81
CA ARG A 41 -7.34 4.02 -9.04
C ARG A 41 -7.93 4.85 -7.89
N VAL A 42 -8.88 5.71 -8.22
CA VAL A 42 -9.73 6.39 -7.23
C VAL A 42 -11.10 5.73 -7.29
N ILE A 43 -11.49 5.06 -6.21
CA ILE A 43 -12.75 4.30 -6.10
C ILE A 43 -13.27 4.46 -4.68
N SER A 44 -14.48 5.01 -4.51
CA SER A 44 -15.09 5.17 -3.20
C SER A 44 -16.04 4.02 -2.88
N ALA A 45 -15.83 3.35 -1.75
CA ALA A 45 -16.75 2.30 -1.31
C ALA A 45 -18.18 2.82 -1.08
N HIS A 46 -18.34 4.10 -0.72
CA HIS A 46 -19.64 4.71 -0.42
C HIS A 46 -20.29 5.39 -1.62
N ARG A 47 -19.48 6.05 -2.50
CA ARG A 47 -19.99 6.83 -3.63
C ARG A 47 -20.03 6.05 -4.94
N THR A 48 -19.18 5.03 -5.07
CA THR A 48 -19.07 4.16 -6.26
C THR A 48 -18.95 2.69 -5.84
N PRO A 49 -19.92 2.13 -5.09
CA PRO A 49 -19.83 0.77 -4.54
C PRO A 49 -19.69 -0.29 -5.64
N ASP A 50 -20.42 -0.16 -6.74
CA ASP A 50 -20.34 -1.11 -7.86
C ASP A 50 -18.94 -1.16 -8.49
N ALA A 51 -18.28 0.00 -8.61
CA ALA A 51 -16.91 0.07 -9.10
C ALA A 51 -15.91 -0.59 -8.12
N ALA A 52 -16.14 -0.48 -6.81
CA ALA A 52 -15.33 -1.16 -5.80
C ALA A 52 -15.50 -2.69 -5.87
N HIS A 53 -16.75 -3.16 -6.04
CA HIS A 53 -17.06 -4.57 -6.21
C HIS A 53 -16.43 -5.16 -7.46
N GLU A 54 -16.60 -4.49 -8.59
CA GLU A 54 -16.04 -4.91 -9.88
C GLU A 54 -14.50 -4.94 -9.84
N TYR A 55 -13.89 -3.90 -9.27
CA TYR A 55 -12.44 -3.84 -9.11
C TYR A 55 -11.88 -5.01 -8.32
N ALA A 56 -12.45 -5.30 -7.15
CA ALA A 56 -11.98 -6.36 -6.27
C ALA A 56 -12.17 -7.76 -6.88
N ARG A 57 -13.34 -8.03 -7.48
CA ARG A 57 -13.65 -9.33 -8.10
C ARG A 57 -12.79 -9.64 -9.31
N THR A 58 -12.44 -8.64 -10.10
CA THR A 58 -11.64 -8.82 -11.32
C THR A 58 -10.13 -8.72 -11.08
N ALA A 59 -9.69 -8.21 -9.93
CA ALA A 59 -8.29 -7.93 -9.62
C ALA A 59 -7.36 -9.13 -9.87
N ALA A 60 -7.68 -10.31 -9.32
CA ALA A 60 -6.88 -11.51 -9.50
C ALA A 60 -6.80 -11.95 -10.98
N HIS A 61 -7.91 -11.90 -11.71
CA HIS A 61 -7.97 -12.26 -13.14
C HIS A 61 -7.18 -11.27 -14.02
N ARG A 62 -7.05 -10.00 -13.59
CA ARG A 62 -6.22 -9.00 -14.27
C ARG A 62 -4.72 -9.15 -13.99
N GLY A 63 -4.33 -10.10 -13.12
CA GLY A 63 -2.94 -10.37 -12.78
C GLY A 63 -2.44 -9.66 -11.52
N LEU A 64 -3.29 -8.92 -10.81
CA LEU A 64 -2.92 -8.34 -9.51
C LEU A 64 -2.67 -9.46 -8.49
N ARG A 65 -1.74 -9.20 -7.58
CA ARG A 65 -1.35 -10.14 -6.52
C ARG A 65 -1.57 -9.55 -5.11
N VAL A 66 -1.60 -8.23 -5.00
CA VAL A 66 -1.83 -7.49 -3.76
C VAL A 66 -2.64 -6.23 -4.07
N ILE A 67 -3.55 -5.86 -3.17
CA ILE A 67 -4.25 -4.59 -3.21
C ILE A 67 -3.82 -3.74 -2.01
N ILE A 68 -3.41 -2.50 -2.27
CA ILE A 68 -3.18 -1.47 -1.24
C ILE A 68 -4.38 -0.53 -1.31
N ALA A 69 -5.13 -0.41 -0.22
CA ALA A 69 -6.33 0.42 -0.15
C ALA A 69 -6.18 1.51 0.91
N ALA A 70 -6.24 2.77 0.49
CA ALA A 70 -6.11 3.93 1.37
C ALA A 70 -7.44 4.64 1.53
N ALA A 71 -7.80 4.92 2.79
CA ALA A 71 -9.06 5.58 3.12
C ALA A 71 -8.98 6.34 4.45
N GLY A 72 -9.78 7.41 4.57
CA GLY A 72 -9.89 8.25 5.77
C GLY A 72 -11.30 8.28 6.35
N GLY A 73 -11.40 8.60 7.64
CA GLY A 73 -12.65 8.69 8.36
C GLY A 73 -13.33 7.32 8.54
N ALA A 74 -14.55 7.18 8.04
CA ALA A 74 -15.24 5.89 7.89
C ALA A 74 -14.56 5.07 6.77
N ALA A 75 -13.36 4.60 7.04
CA ALA A 75 -12.43 4.03 6.08
C ALA A 75 -12.80 2.58 5.71
N HIS A 76 -13.99 2.38 5.17
CA HIS A 76 -14.54 1.05 4.86
C HIS A 76 -13.96 0.40 3.61
N LEU A 77 -13.32 1.18 2.74
CA LEU A 77 -12.81 0.69 1.45
C LEU A 77 -11.92 -0.55 1.55
N PRO A 78 -10.90 -0.63 2.44
CA PRO A 78 -10.06 -1.81 2.53
C PRO A 78 -10.84 -3.08 2.90
N GLY A 79 -11.77 -2.98 3.86
CA GLY A 79 -12.62 -4.10 4.28
C GLY A 79 -13.58 -4.56 3.19
N VAL A 80 -14.18 -3.60 2.45
CA VAL A 80 -15.06 -3.91 1.31
C VAL A 80 -14.27 -4.66 0.23
N LEU A 81 -13.09 -4.19 -0.14
CA LEU A 81 -12.26 -4.88 -1.14
C LEU A 81 -11.82 -6.27 -0.65
N ALA A 82 -11.41 -6.38 0.62
CA ALA A 82 -10.97 -7.66 1.20
C ALA A 82 -12.10 -8.72 1.21
N SER A 83 -13.34 -8.32 1.37
CA SER A 83 -14.49 -9.25 1.36
C SER A 83 -14.81 -9.80 -0.04
N LEU A 84 -14.27 -9.24 -1.10
CA LEU A 84 -14.64 -9.53 -2.49
C LEU A 84 -13.51 -10.13 -3.33
N THR A 85 -12.29 -10.22 -2.77
CA THR A 85 -11.13 -10.74 -3.47
C THR A 85 -10.41 -11.81 -2.63
N PRO A 86 -9.80 -12.83 -3.25
CA PRO A 86 -8.89 -13.73 -2.56
C PRO A 86 -7.48 -13.15 -2.35
N LEU A 87 -7.20 -11.94 -2.89
CA LEU A 87 -5.89 -11.31 -2.80
C LEU A 87 -5.66 -10.71 -1.40
N PRO A 88 -4.41 -10.67 -0.90
CA PRO A 88 -4.06 -9.90 0.26
C PRO A 88 -4.43 -8.41 0.07
N VAL A 89 -5.08 -7.82 1.09
CA VAL A 89 -5.40 -6.39 1.12
C VAL A 89 -4.63 -5.72 2.25
N ILE A 90 -3.92 -4.65 1.90
CA ILE A 90 -3.17 -3.81 2.84
C ILE A 90 -3.93 -2.50 2.99
N GLY A 91 -4.37 -2.20 4.21
CA GLY A 91 -5.09 -0.98 4.54
C GLY A 91 -4.15 0.13 4.99
N VAL A 92 -4.27 1.30 4.37
CA VAL A 92 -3.52 2.51 4.72
C VAL A 92 -4.47 3.53 5.35
N PRO A 93 -4.43 3.71 6.68
CA PRO A 93 -5.26 4.72 7.35
C PRO A 93 -4.77 6.13 6.99
N MET A 94 -5.66 6.94 6.39
CA MET A 94 -5.37 8.33 6.07
C MET A 94 -5.57 9.24 7.28
N PRO A 95 -4.72 10.27 7.46
CA PRO A 95 -4.94 11.29 8.48
C PRO A 95 -6.25 12.01 8.27
N THR A 96 -6.94 12.36 9.36
CA THR A 96 -8.16 13.17 9.36
C THR A 96 -7.99 14.41 10.21
N SER A 97 -8.75 15.48 9.92
CA SER A 97 -8.64 16.74 10.63
C SER A 97 -9.19 16.69 12.07
N VAL A 98 -10.15 15.78 12.33
CA VAL A 98 -10.84 15.73 13.63
C VAL A 98 -10.15 14.80 14.62
N LEU A 99 -9.80 13.58 14.19
CA LEU A 99 -9.22 12.54 15.06
C LEU A 99 -7.79 12.13 14.65
N GLY A 100 -7.14 12.91 13.78
CA GLY A 100 -5.75 12.67 13.38
C GLY A 100 -5.53 11.35 12.63
N GLY A 101 -6.61 10.66 12.23
CA GLY A 101 -6.56 9.36 11.58
C GLY A 101 -6.84 8.16 12.49
N LEU A 102 -7.15 8.38 13.79
CA LEU A 102 -7.55 7.31 14.69
C LEU A 102 -8.88 6.66 14.24
N ASP A 103 -9.82 7.45 13.76
CA ASP A 103 -11.05 7.01 13.11
C ASP A 103 -10.77 6.10 11.90
N SER A 104 -9.87 6.51 11.03
CA SER A 104 -9.44 5.71 9.89
C SER A 104 -8.80 4.39 10.32
N LEU A 105 -7.88 4.44 11.28
CA LEU A 105 -7.20 3.26 11.82
C LEU A 105 -8.19 2.26 12.40
N LEU A 106 -9.09 2.69 13.28
CA LEU A 106 -10.07 1.82 13.91
C LEU A 106 -11.07 1.24 12.92
N SER A 107 -11.46 2.02 11.89
CA SER A 107 -12.34 1.53 10.82
C SER A 107 -11.68 0.44 9.96
N ILE A 108 -10.36 0.47 9.81
CA ILE A 108 -9.63 -0.48 8.95
C ILE A 108 -9.19 -1.73 9.74
N VAL A 109 -8.69 -1.56 10.98
CA VAL A 109 -8.05 -2.65 11.73
C VAL A 109 -9.04 -3.60 12.38
N GLN A 110 -10.25 -3.14 12.75
CA GLN A 110 -11.25 -3.92 13.47
C GLN A 110 -12.12 -4.77 12.52
N MET A 111 -11.45 -5.63 11.74
CA MET A 111 -12.12 -6.52 10.80
C MET A 111 -12.71 -7.76 11.50
N PRO A 112 -13.86 -8.27 11.01
CA PRO A 112 -14.44 -9.52 11.50
C PRO A 112 -13.57 -10.72 11.16
N SER A 113 -13.71 -11.80 11.92
CA SER A 113 -13.06 -13.06 11.63
C SER A 113 -13.38 -13.55 10.22
N GLY A 114 -12.33 -13.97 9.49
CA GLY A 114 -12.44 -14.48 8.12
C GLY A 114 -12.16 -13.43 7.01
N ILE A 115 -12.16 -12.13 7.32
CA ILE A 115 -11.88 -11.06 6.34
C ILE A 115 -10.72 -10.19 6.85
N PRO A 116 -9.47 -10.63 6.71
CA PRO A 116 -8.33 -9.87 7.22
C PRO A 116 -7.96 -8.69 6.32
N VAL A 117 -7.52 -7.59 6.95
CA VAL A 117 -6.85 -6.46 6.31
C VAL A 117 -5.54 -6.21 7.05
N ALA A 118 -4.41 -6.29 6.35
CA ALA A 118 -3.10 -5.97 6.92
C ALA A 118 -2.95 -4.46 7.07
N THR A 119 -3.21 -3.93 8.26
CA THR A 119 -3.25 -2.49 8.50
C THR A 119 -1.86 -1.95 8.85
N VAL A 120 -1.43 -0.88 8.17
CA VAL A 120 -0.17 -0.19 8.40
C VAL A 120 -0.36 1.11 9.19
N ALA A 121 0.74 1.87 9.39
CA ALA A 121 0.72 3.10 10.20
C ALA A 121 -0.15 4.22 9.59
N VAL A 122 -0.67 5.08 10.46
CA VAL A 122 -1.28 6.36 10.07
C VAL A 122 -0.20 7.36 9.64
N GLY A 123 -0.50 8.20 8.66
CA GLY A 123 0.36 9.30 8.23
C GLY A 123 1.51 8.86 7.32
N LYS A 124 2.64 9.60 7.36
CA LYS A 124 3.72 9.51 6.36
C LYS A 124 4.38 8.12 6.22
N ALA A 125 4.46 7.34 7.30
CA ALA A 125 5.08 6.02 7.27
C ALA A 125 4.17 4.95 6.63
N GLY A 126 2.85 5.10 6.73
CA GLY A 126 1.88 4.13 6.25
C GLY A 126 2.05 3.74 4.78
N PRO A 127 2.05 4.71 3.85
CA PRO A 127 2.20 4.44 2.43
C PRO A 127 3.49 3.70 2.06
N VAL A 128 4.62 4.09 2.66
CA VAL A 128 5.92 3.41 2.46
C VAL A 128 5.87 1.97 2.98
N ASN A 129 5.36 1.78 4.19
CA ASN A 129 5.24 0.45 4.80
C ASN A 129 4.27 -0.45 4.03
N ALA A 130 3.20 0.09 3.46
CA ALA A 130 2.30 -0.67 2.59
C ALA A 130 3.01 -1.19 1.34
N ALA A 131 3.83 -0.36 0.70
CA ALA A 131 4.62 -0.77 -0.47
C ALA A 131 5.66 -1.84 -0.11
N ILE A 132 6.34 -1.69 1.04
CA ILE A 132 7.33 -2.67 1.51
C ILE A 132 6.65 -4.00 1.84
N LEU A 133 5.50 -3.99 2.52
CA LEU A 133 4.75 -5.19 2.85
C LEU A 133 4.25 -5.89 1.57
N ALA A 134 3.75 -5.14 0.58
CA ALA A 134 3.39 -5.68 -0.72
C ALA A 134 4.60 -6.32 -1.42
N ALA A 135 5.77 -5.65 -1.39
CA ALA A 135 7.01 -6.21 -1.92
C ALA A 135 7.41 -7.51 -1.21
N GLN A 136 7.29 -7.57 0.12
CA GLN A 136 7.58 -8.79 0.90
C GLN A 136 6.67 -9.95 0.53
N ILE A 137 5.36 -9.70 0.35
CA ILE A 137 4.40 -10.72 -0.09
C ILE A 137 4.77 -11.25 -1.49
N LEU A 138 5.13 -10.37 -2.42
CA LEU A 138 5.53 -10.76 -3.78
C LEU A 138 6.87 -11.51 -3.80
N ALA A 139 7.77 -11.19 -2.88
CA ALA A 139 9.11 -11.78 -2.79
C ALA A 139 9.11 -13.26 -2.37
N GLU A 140 7.99 -13.80 -1.89
CA GLU A 140 7.86 -15.24 -1.59
C GLU A 140 8.03 -16.10 -2.86
N GLY A 141 7.69 -15.55 -4.03
CA GLY A 141 7.89 -16.20 -5.33
C GLY A 141 8.98 -15.56 -6.20
N ASP A 142 9.74 -14.56 -5.71
CA ASP A 142 10.73 -13.80 -6.47
C ASP A 142 12.01 -13.55 -5.65
N ALA A 143 13.03 -14.38 -5.88
CA ALA A 143 14.31 -14.29 -5.20
C ALA A 143 15.04 -12.98 -5.48
N ALA A 144 14.93 -12.42 -6.70
CA ALA A 144 15.55 -11.16 -7.06
C ALA A 144 14.89 -9.98 -6.34
N LEU A 145 13.57 -10.01 -6.16
CA LEU A 145 12.86 -9.03 -5.34
C LEU A 145 13.24 -9.15 -3.86
N ARG A 146 13.38 -10.39 -3.36
CA ARG A 146 13.82 -10.64 -1.98
C ARG A 146 15.19 -10.01 -1.73
N GLU A 147 16.15 -10.17 -2.64
CA GLU A 147 17.48 -9.55 -2.51
C GLU A 147 17.36 -8.01 -2.49
N ARG A 148 16.54 -7.39 -3.35
CA ARG A 148 16.32 -5.94 -3.33
C ARG A 148 15.79 -5.44 -1.97
N ILE A 149 14.92 -6.24 -1.31
CA ILE A 149 14.40 -5.90 0.03
C ILE A 149 15.50 -6.01 1.08
N VAL A 150 16.37 -7.02 1.01
CA VAL A 150 17.54 -7.15 1.90
C VAL A 150 18.44 -5.93 1.75
N GLN A 151 18.81 -5.55 0.54
CA GLN A 151 19.63 -4.37 0.26
C GLN A 151 18.96 -3.06 0.71
N TYR A 152 17.64 -2.95 0.59
CA TYR A 152 16.91 -1.81 1.14
C TYR A 152 17.08 -1.70 2.67
N LYS A 153 16.96 -2.83 3.40
CA LYS A 153 17.16 -2.84 4.86
C LYS A 153 18.59 -2.51 5.27
N VAL A 154 19.58 -2.96 4.50
CA VAL A 154 20.99 -2.59 4.72
C VAL A 154 21.16 -1.07 4.63
N ARG A 155 20.64 -0.44 3.56
CA ARG A 155 20.70 1.03 3.41
C ARG A 155 19.96 1.78 4.53
N LEU A 156 18.91 1.21 5.11
CA LEU A 156 18.25 1.81 6.29
C LEU A 156 19.17 1.79 7.51
N ALA A 157 19.86 0.67 7.77
CA ALA A 157 20.79 0.54 8.87
C ALA A 157 22.01 1.48 8.72
N GLU A 158 22.57 1.58 7.51
CA GLU A 158 23.67 2.50 7.20
C GLU A 158 23.29 3.96 7.48
N ARG A 159 22.08 4.38 7.10
CA ARG A 159 21.59 5.75 7.40
C ARG A 159 21.52 6.04 8.89
N VAL A 160 21.11 5.05 9.69
CA VAL A 160 21.07 5.20 11.16
C VAL A 160 22.49 5.28 11.73
N ALA A 161 23.44 4.46 11.24
CA ALA A 161 24.83 4.49 11.66
C ALA A 161 25.49 5.85 11.37
N ILE A 162 25.26 6.42 10.18
CA ILE A 162 25.75 7.75 9.82
C ILE A 162 25.14 8.83 10.73
N ALA A 163 23.83 8.74 11.00
CA ALA A 163 23.15 9.69 11.88
C ALA A 163 23.71 9.62 13.32
N ASP A 164 23.97 8.41 13.82
CA ASP A 164 24.59 8.21 15.15
C ASP A 164 26.00 8.82 15.21
N GLU A 165 26.80 8.59 14.18
CA GLU A 165 28.16 9.17 14.09
C GLU A 165 28.12 10.70 14.11
N ASN A 166 27.23 11.32 13.34
CA ASN A 166 27.07 12.78 13.31
C ASN A 166 26.63 13.37 14.66
N VAL A 167 25.79 12.65 15.42
CA VAL A 167 25.35 13.07 16.75
C VAL A 167 26.48 12.94 17.77
N ARG A 168 27.32 11.92 17.66
CA ARG A 168 28.45 11.68 18.56
C ARG A 168 29.64 12.58 18.30
N ASN A 169 29.82 12.98 17.05
CA ASN A 169 30.92 13.84 16.59
C ASN A 169 30.34 15.04 15.82
N PRO A 170 29.72 16.00 16.52
CA PRO A 170 29.19 17.20 15.87
C PRO A 170 30.33 18.03 15.26
N PRO A 171 30.12 18.70 14.10
CA PRO A 171 31.12 19.51 13.43
C PRO A 171 31.56 20.74 14.25
#